data_cbc13358d156df209b6ce60512183e61
#
_entry.id   cbc13358d156df209b6ce60512183e61
#
_cell.length_a   1.000
_cell.length_b   1.000
_cell.length_c   1.000
_cell.angle_alpha   90.00
_cell.angle_beta   90.00
_cell.angle_gamma   90.00
#
_symmetry.space_group_name_H-M   'P 1'
#
loop_
_entity.id
_entity.type
_entity.pdbx_description
1 polymer ?
#
loop_
_entity_poly.entity_id
_entity_poly.type
_entity_poly.pdbx_seq_one_letter_code
_entity_poly.pdbx_strand_id
1 'polypeptide(L)'
;MRKTFLHKTPVAAACALLLAAPLAALAEEATILDPVTVTAKPNMPSVETAPGGKRGGKSVVTSDSAKLLDGLPGVSLYEAGGVSSLPVVHGLADDRVRVQIDGMDLMAACPNHMNSPLSYVDATRVETVKVYAGITPVSAGGDSLGGTIQIVSKPPQFAGEDGKALVAAQVRGFFRSNGSARGADASADLAGQAFALSYTGSSAQARNYRAGDDFKLAGPAALGRGWLDGDEVGSSAYKTENQEITLSGKLDRHLLQLKIGRAHV
;
A
#
# COMPACT_ATOMS: atom_id res chain seq x y z
N MET A 1 -24.17 74.40 -14.35
CA MET A 1 -23.62 74.00 -13.05
C MET A 1 -24.68 73.43 -12.18
N ARG A 2 -24.81 72.10 -12.08
CA ARG A 2 -25.70 71.42 -11.13
C ARG A 2 -24.84 70.56 -10.23
N LYS A 3 -24.72 70.90 -8.95
CA LYS A 3 -24.10 70.16 -7.88
C LYS A 3 -25.10 69.08 -7.40
N THR A 4 -24.81 67.82 -7.64
CA THR A 4 -25.56 66.69 -7.07
C THR A 4 -25.05 66.42 -5.64
N PHE A 5 -25.89 66.67 -4.65
CA PHE A 5 -25.67 66.27 -3.28
C PHE A 5 -25.89 64.76 -3.15
N LEU A 6 -24.87 64.04 -2.75
CA LEU A 6 -24.96 62.66 -2.39
C LEU A 6 -25.49 62.56 -0.94
N HIS A 7 -26.75 62.18 -0.80
CA HIS A 7 -27.32 61.82 0.52
C HIS A 7 -26.68 60.52 0.99
N LYS A 8 -25.83 60.62 2.00
CA LYS A 8 -25.36 59.45 2.76
C LYS A 8 -26.52 58.89 3.53
N THR A 9 -27.04 57.73 3.13
CA THR A 9 -28.17 57.06 3.76
C THR A 9 -27.80 56.56 5.15
N PRO A 10 -28.68 56.76 6.15
CA PRO A 10 -28.44 56.33 7.57
C PRO A 10 -28.28 54.79 7.73
N VAL A 11 -28.61 54.03 6.73
CA VAL A 11 -28.46 52.58 6.69
C VAL A 11 -27.01 52.11 6.75
N ALA A 12 -26.07 52.86 6.11
CA ALA A 12 -24.66 52.52 6.14
C ALA A 12 -24.01 52.74 7.50
N ALA A 13 -24.50 53.73 8.28
CA ALA A 13 -24.04 53.97 9.64
C ALA A 13 -24.57 52.93 10.63
N ALA A 14 -25.78 52.40 10.42
CA ALA A 14 -26.38 51.36 11.25
C ALA A 14 -25.69 49.99 11.03
N CYS A 15 -25.30 49.65 9.80
CA CYS A 15 -24.53 48.45 9.50
C CYS A 15 -23.11 48.48 10.07
N ALA A 16 -22.46 49.68 10.11
CA ALA A 16 -21.12 49.80 10.70
C ALA A 16 -21.15 49.66 12.25
N LEU A 17 -22.21 50.07 12.89
CA LEU A 17 -22.40 49.96 14.35
C LEU A 17 -22.70 48.50 14.78
N LEU A 18 -23.35 47.71 13.93
CA LEU A 18 -23.62 46.29 14.20
C LEU A 18 -22.36 45.42 14.02
N LEU A 19 -21.38 45.83 13.18
CA LEU A 19 -20.10 45.15 12.99
C LEU A 19 -19.05 45.53 14.05
N ALA A 20 -19.30 46.60 14.85
CA ALA A 20 -18.37 47.05 15.89
C ALA A 20 -18.79 46.58 17.30
N ALA A 21 -19.82 45.75 17.43
CA ALA A 21 -20.13 45.10 18.69
C ALA A 21 -19.00 44.12 19.03
N PRO A 22 -18.33 44.25 20.19
CA PRO A 22 -17.27 43.33 20.55
C PRO A 22 -17.92 41.95 20.74
N LEU A 23 -17.39 40.96 19.99
CA LEU A 23 -17.65 39.53 20.23
C LEU A 23 -17.00 39.07 21.56
N ALA A 24 -17.16 39.84 22.60
CA ALA A 24 -16.59 39.56 23.92
C ALA A 24 -17.61 38.95 24.89
N ALA A 25 -18.68 38.38 24.38
CA ALA A 25 -19.61 37.67 25.21
C ALA A 25 -19.79 36.27 24.65
N LEU A 26 -19.34 35.33 25.45
CA LEU A 26 -19.52 33.88 25.48
C LEU A 26 -18.20 33.12 25.28
N ALA A 27 -17.09 33.56 25.88
CA ALA A 27 -16.11 32.64 26.37
C ALA A 27 -16.67 32.06 27.70
N GLU A 28 -17.59 31.11 27.58
CA GLU A 28 -17.87 30.17 28.64
C GLU A 28 -16.53 29.49 28.96
N GLU A 29 -16.09 29.60 30.21
CA GLU A 29 -14.82 28.95 30.64
C GLU A 29 -14.89 27.50 30.21
N ALA A 30 -14.01 27.13 29.24
CA ALA A 30 -13.89 25.76 28.80
C ALA A 30 -13.46 24.95 30.02
N THR A 31 -14.41 24.20 30.59
CA THR A 31 -14.14 23.23 31.65
C THR A 31 -13.15 22.22 31.04
N ILE A 32 -11.87 22.35 31.39
CA ILE A 32 -10.84 21.39 31.03
C ILE A 32 -11.20 20.11 31.77
N LEU A 33 -11.85 19.20 31.09
CA LEU A 33 -12.05 17.85 31.59
C LEU A 33 -10.70 17.19 31.73
N ASP A 34 -10.47 16.54 32.87
CA ASP A 34 -9.26 15.70 33.04
C ASP A 34 -9.17 14.68 31.89
N PRO A 35 -7.98 14.50 31.28
CA PRO A 35 -7.83 13.59 30.20
C PRO A 35 -8.22 12.17 30.64
N VAL A 36 -9.30 11.66 30.06
CA VAL A 36 -9.68 10.26 30.26
C VAL A 36 -8.65 9.40 29.58
N THR A 37 -7.69 8.90 30.35
CA THR A 37 -6.72 7.92 29.85
C THR A 37 -7.42 6.57 29.69
N VAL A 38 -7.93 6.31 28.50
CA VAL A 38 -8.43 4.98 28.15
C VAL A 38 -7.22 4.10 27.90
N THR A 39 -6.81 3.34 28.91
CA THR A 39 -5.82 2.28 28.75
C THR A 39 -6.54 1.05 28.20
N ALA A 40 -6.88 1.08 26.93
CA ALA A 40 -7.28 -0.14 26.23
C ALA A 40 -6.02 -0.97 26.05
N LYS A 41 -5.90 -2.09 26.72
CA LYS A 41 -4.98 -3.15 26.29
C LYS A 41 -5.40 -3.50 24.87
N PRO A 42 -4.53 -3.36 23.86
CA PRO A 42 -4.89 -3.77 22.51
C PRO A 42 -5.02 -5.31 22.51
N ASN A 43 -6.20 -5.80 22.78
CA ASN A 43 -6.52 -7.22 22.71
C ASN A 43 -6.92 -7.58 21.27
N MET A 44 -6.35 -6.86 20.30
CA MET A 44 -6.59 -7.10 18.88
C MET A 44 -5.47 -7.97 18.34
N PRO A 45 -5.79 -9.05 17.65
CA PRO A 45 -4.81 -9.84 16.96
C PRO A 45 -4.25 -9.04 15.78
N SER A 46 -3.24 -8.22 16.04
CA SER A 46 -2.37 -7.72 15.00
C SER A 46 -1.26 -8.72 14.81
N VAL A 47 -1.11 -9.23 13.61
CA VAL A 47 0.00 -10.12 13.28
C VAL A 47 0.99 -9.31 12.47
N GLU A 48 2.20 -9.16 13.00
CA GLU A 48 3.31 -8.55 12.27
C GLU A 48 4.13 -9.64 11.60
N THR A 49 4.36 -9.48 10.30
CA THR A 49 5.31 -10.31 9.56
C THR A 49 6.43 -9.42 9.03
N ALA A 50 7.66 -9.80 9.29
CA ALA A 50 8.80 -9.18 8.63
C ALA A 50 8.95 -9.77 7.21
N PRO A 51 8.78 -9.01 6.16
CA PRO A 51 9.00 -9.45 4.79
C PRO A 51 10.49 -9.34 4.43
N GLY A 52 10.83 -9.75 3.30
CA GLY A 52 12.17 -10.12 2.90
C GLY A 52 12.30 -11.60 3.14
N GLY A 53 11.18 -12.17 3.58
CA GLY A 53 10.87 -13.55 3.41
C GLY A 53 11.64 -14.49 4.27
N LYS A 54 11.83 -14.20 5.52
CA LYS A 54 12.27 -15.26 6.43
C LYS A 54 11.07 -15.87 7.15
N ARG A 55 10.26 -16.60 6.44
CA ARG A 55 9.40 -17.60 7.06
C ARG A 55 10.28 -18.83 7.31
N GLY A 56 10.64 -19.11 8.56
CA GLY A 56 11.54 -20.19 8.89
C GLY A 56 12.95 -20.09 8.29
N GLY A 57 13.47 -18.88 8.09
CA GLY A 57 14.85 -18.66 7.61
C GLY A 57 15.03 -18.65 6.07
N LYS A 58 13.98 -18.91 5.28
CA LYS A 58 14.06 -18.91 3.81
C LYS A 58 13.48 -17.62 3.22
N SER A 59 14.21 -17.00 2.28
CA SER A 59 13.71 -15.85 1.52
C SER A 59 12.56 -16.29 0.61
N VAL A 60 11.39 -15.64 0.73
CA VAL A 60 10.26 -15.90 -0.17
C VAL A 60 10.40 -14.98 -1.37
N VAL A 61 10.89 -15.51 -2.48
CA VAL A 61 10.85 -14.80 -3.76
C VAL A 61 9.48 -15.06 -4.37
N THR A 62 8.66 -14.03 -4.43
CA THR A 62 7.30 -14.13 -4.98
C THR A 62 7.06 -13.06 -6.01
N SER A 63 6.29 -13.40 -7.03
CA SER A 63 5.76 -12.45 -8.01
C SER A 63 4.46 -11.80 -7.55
N ASP A 64 3.89 -12.29 -6.44
CA ASP A 64 2.62 -11.83 -5.88
C ASP A 64 2.82 -11.37 -4.44
N SER A 65 2.75 -10.07 -4.22
CA SER A 65 2.98 -9.46 -2.91
C SER A 65 1.93 -9.86 -1.87
N ALA A 66 0.74 -10.26 -2.30
CA ALA A 66 -0.28 -10.79 -1.39
C ALA A 66 0.18 -12.07 -0.69
N LYS A 67 1.11 -12.83 -1.27
CA LYS A 67 1.70 -14.02 -0.62
C LYS A 67 2.49 -13.70 0.67
N LEU A 68 2.81 -12.45 0.91
CA LEU A 68 3.37 -12.02 2.21
C LEU A 68 2.38 -12.22 3.36
N LEU A 69 1.09 -12.28 3.05
CA LEU A 69 0.01 -12.52 4.02
C LEU A 69 -0.30 -14.01 4.24
N ASP A 70 0.26 -14.87 3.41
CA ASP A 70 -0.04 -16.30 3.44
C ASP A 70 0.27 -16.92 4.81
N GLY A 71 -0.73 -17.65 5.34
CA GLY A 71 -0.69 -18.33 6.64
C GLY A 71 -0.77 -17.41 7.86
N LEU A 72 -1.15 -16.15 7.70
CA LEU A 72 -1.59 -15.34 8.82
C LEU A 72 -2.98 -15.81 9.30
N PRO A 73 -3.21 -15.90 10.61
CA PRO A 73 -4.51 -16.33 11.12
C PRO A 73 -5.64 -15.40 10.66
N GLY A 74 -6.74 -15.98 10.18
CA GLY A 74 -7.91 -15.23 9.71
C GLY A 74 -7.74 -14.57 8.35
N VAL A 75 -6.60 -14.77 7.68
CA VAL A 75 -6.33 -14.27 6.33
C VAL A 75 -6.28 -15.44 5.35
N SER A 76 -6.92 -15.26 4.22
CA SER A 76 -6.83 -16.16 3.06
C SER A 76 -6.63 -15.32 1.78
N LEU A 77 -6.26 -15.98 0.70
CA LEU A 77 -6.04 -15.34 -0.58
C LEU A 77 -6.95 -15.94 -1.64
N TYR A 78 -7.66 -15.10 -2.38
CA TYR A 78 -8.30 -15.53 -3.64
C TYR A 78 -7.25 -15.37 -4.73
N GLU A 79 -6.72 -16.50 -5.18
CA GLU A 79 -5.64 -16.53 -6.14
C GLU A 79 -6.15 -16.45 -7.57
N ALA A 80 -5.58 -15.53 -8.36
CA ALA A 80 -5.85 -15.35 -9.78
C ALA A 80 -4.67 -15.81 -10.65
N GLY A 81 -3.90 -16.79 -10.18
CA GLY A 81 -2.68 -17.27 -10.82
C GLY A 81 -1.43 -16.94 -9.98
N GLY A 82 -0.38 -16.45 -10.61
CA GLY A 82 0.89 -16.17 -9.92
C GLY A 82 1.09 -14.71 -9.50
N VAL A 83 0.08 -13.87 -9.67
CA VAL A 83 0.07 -12.43 -9.34
C VAL A 83 -1.33 -11.98 -8.93
N SER A 84 -1.41 -10.82 -8.33
CA SER A 84 -2.69 -10.11 -8.06
C SER A 84 -3.68 -10.88 -7.19
N SER A 85 -3.22 -11.76 -6.30
CA SER A 85 -4.12 -12.42 -5.36
C SER A 85 -4.84 -11.38 -4.50
N LEU A 86 -6.13 -11.59 -4.28
CA LEU A 86 -6.98 -10.71 -3.48
C LEU A 86 -6.95 -11.18 -2.02
N PRO A 87 -6.51 -10.34 -1.07
CA PRO A 87 -6.55 -10.70 0.34
C PRO A 87 -7.98 -10.72 0.85
N VAL A 88 -8.26 -11.70 1.69
CA VAL A 88 -9.54 -11.92 2.35
C VAL A 88 -9.29 -12.01 3.84
N VAL A 89 -9.92 -11.16 4.63
CA VAL A 89 -9.79 -11.14 6.08
C VAL A 89 -11.13 -11.54 6.69
N HIS A 90 -11.15 -12.65 7.45
CA HIS A 90 -12.37 -13.20 8.03
C HIS A 90 -13.53 -13.37 7.03
N GLY A 91 -13.23 -13.74 5.78
CA GLY A 91 -14.21 -13.92 4.73
C GLY A 91 -14.64 -12.61 4.04
N LEU A 92 -14.12 -11.47 4.43
CA LEU A 92 -14.37 -10.17 3.80
C LEU A 92 -13.20 -9.79 2.90
N ALA A 93 -13.51 -9.32 1.71
CA ALA A 93 -12.54 -8.93 0.68
C ALA A 93 -12.94 -7.59 0.04
N ASP A 94 -12.24 -7.19 -0.99
CA ASP A 94 -12.48 -6.01 -1.81
C ASP A 94 -12.42 -4.72 -0.97
N ASP A 95 -13.32 -3.78 -1.21
CA ASP A 95 -13.40 -2.49 -0.51
C ASP A 95 -13.74 -2.62 0.98
N ARG A 96 -14.05 -3.83 1.47
CA ARG A 96 -14.27 -4.11 2.89
C ARG A 96 -12.98 -4.32 3.67
N VAL A 97 -11.85 -4.51 2.97
CA VAL A 97 -10.51 -4.62 3.56
C VAL A 97 -9.69 -3.43 3.09
N ARG A 98 -9.30 -2.59 4.04
CA ARG A 98 -8.47 -1.43 3.75
C ARG A 98 -7.02 -1.83 3.57
N VAL A 99 -6.37 -1.33 2.53
CA VAL A 99 -4.95 -1.54 2.29
C VAL A 99 -4.22 -0.22 2.35
N GLN A 100 -3.19 -0.14 3.18
CA GLN A 100 -2.38 1.06 3.36
C GLN A 100 -0.91 0.75 3.09
N ILE A 101 -0.22 1.71 2.44
CA ILE A 101 1.23 1.69 2.25
C ILE A 101 1.80 2.97 2.82
N ASP A 102 2.68 2.86 3.80
CA ASP A 102 3.32 4.00 4.46
C ASP A 102 2.30 5.05 4.95
N GLY A 103 1.13 4.59 5.42
CA GLY A 103 0.03 5.42 5.90
C GLY A 103 -0.90 5.98 4.82
N MET A 104 -0.65 5.71 3.54
CA MET A 104 -1.51 6.12 2.44
C MET A 104 -2.47 4.99 2.07
N ASP A 105 -3.74 5.30 1.86
CA ASP A 105 -4.73 4.34 1.37
C ASP A 105 -4.47 3.99 -0.09
N LEU A 106 -4.50 2.71 -0.37
CA LEU A 106 -4.35 2.17 -1.71
C LEU A 106 -5.63 1.49 -2.15
N MET A 107 -6.18 1.94 -3.27
CA MET A 107 -7.39 1.37 -3.85
C MET A 107 -7.08 0.60 -5.13
N ALA A 108 -7.91 -0.40 -5.44
CA ALA A 108 -7.80 -1.10 -6.71
C ALA A 108 -8.14 -0.17 -7.87
N ALA A 109 -7.34 -0.21 -8.93
CA ALA A 109 -7.62 0.55 -10.15
C ALA A 109 -8.77 -0.07 -10.97
N CYS A 110 -9.09 -1.34 -10.72
CA CYS A 110 -10.16 -2.06 -11.40
C CYS A 110 -11.34 -2.29 -10.45
N PRO A 111 -12.57 -1.87 -10.79
CA PRO A 111 -13.74 -2.10 -9.96
C PRO A 111 -14.04 -3.57 -9.65
N ASN A 112 -13.60 -4.47 -10.52
CA ASN A 112 -13.74 -5.92 -10.32
C ASN A 112 -12.57 -6.54 -9.51
N HIS A 113 -11.69 -5.72 -8.94
CA HIS A 113 -10.54 -6.13 -8.12
C HIS A 113 -9.62 -7.19 -8.76
N MET A 114 -9.59 -7.28 -10.10
CA MET A 114 -8.69 -8.19 -10.81
C MET A 114 -7.21 -7.88 -10.53
N ASN A 115 -6.91 -6.61 -10.30
CA ASN A 115 -5.62 -6.17 -9.79
C ASN A 115 -5.82 -5.63 -8.37
N SER A 116 -5.62 -6.49 -7.38
CA SER A 116 -5.75 -6.10 -5.98
C SER A 116 -4.73 -5.00 -5.61
N PRO A 117 -4.99 -4.17 -4.59
CA PRO A 117 -4.06 -3.10 -4.20
C PRO A 117 -2.63 -3.60 -3.94
N LEU A 118 -2.46 -4.82 -3.46
CA LEU A 118 -1.14 -5.40 -3.20
C LEU A 118 -0.35 -5.69 -4.48
N SER A 119 -0.98 -5.77 -5.64
CA SER A 119 -0.29 -5.97 -6.91
C SER A 119 0.57 -4.77 -7.33
N TYR A 120 0.31 -3.59 -6.75
CA TYR A 120 1.09 -2.38 -7.00
C TYR A 120 2.31 -2.24 -6.07
N VAL A 121 2.49 -3.19 -5.16
CA VAL A 121 3.59 -3.22 -4.19
C VAL A 121 4.62 -4.25 -4.63
N ASP A 122 5.89 -3.86 -4.65
CA ASP A 122 6.96 -4.84 -4.81
C ASP A 122 7.29 -5.46 -3.45
N ALA A 123 7.16 -6.79 -3.35
CA ALA A 123 7.43 -7.53 -2.12
C ALA A 123 8.86 -7.32 -1.57
N THR A 124 9.81 -6.95 -2.42
CA THR A 124 11.20 -6.74 -2.04
C THR A 124 11.42 -5.44 -1.26
N ARG A 125 10.49 -4.48 -1.42
CA ARG A 125 10.52 -3.17 -0.75
C ARG A 125 9.81 -3.17 0.59
N VAL A 126 9.08 -4.21 0.90
CA VAL A 126 8.31 -4.31 2.13
C VAL A 126 9.23 -4.63 3.31
N GLU A 127 9.17 -3.84 4.37
CA GLU A 127 9.82 -4.10 5.65
C GLU A 127 8.92 -4.93 6.54
N THR A 128 7.70 -4.46 6.76
CA THR A 128 6.74 -5.08 7.66
C THR A 128 5.34 -5.04 7.08
N VAL A 129 4.58 -6.11 7.29
CA VAL A 129 3.14 -6.15 7.04
C VAL A 129 2.43 -6.34 8.37
N LYS A 130 1.44 -5.49 8.65
CA LYS A 130 0.56 -5.58 9.82
C LYS A 130 -0.85 -5.83 9.35
N VAL A 131 -1.52 -6.81 9.93
CA VAL A 131 -2.92 -7.10 9.64
C VAL A 131 -3.74 -6.88 10.91
N TYR A 132 -4.67 -5.96 10.84
CA TYR A 132 -5.71 -5.75 11.85
C TYR A 132 -6.96 -6.47 11.36
N ALA A 133 -7.17 -7.69 11.84
CA ALA A 133 -8.30 -8.50 11.44
C ALA A 133 -9.54 -8.12 12.26
N GLY A 134 -10.52 -7.50 11.62
CA GLY A 134 -11.72 -6.98 12.26
C GLY A 134 -11.62 -5.48 12.55
N ILE A 135 -11.90 -5.04 13.78
CA ILE A 135 -11.93 -3.61 14.12
C ILE A 135 -10.54 -3.01 14.09
N THR A 136 -10.31 -2.08 13.18
CA THR A 136 -9.05 -1.34 13.09
C THR A 136 -9.04 -0.21 14.12
N PRO A 137 -7.97 -0.08 14.95
CA PRO A 137 -7.83 1.04 15.86
C PRO A 137 -7.80 2.38 15.11
N VAL A 138 -8.31 3.44 15.73
CA VAL A 138 -8.27 4.79 15.15
C VAL A 138 -6.82 5.22 14.84
N SER A 139 -5.87 4.85 15.70
CA SER A 139 -4.43 5.10 15.49
C SER A 139 -3.85 4.40 14.26
N ALA A 140 -4.51 3.36 13.76
CA ALA A 140 -4.15 2.64 12.55
C ALA A 140 -5.07 2.99 11.36
N GLY A 141 -5.80 4.10 11.47
CA GLY A 141 -6.66 4.64 10.43
C GLY A 141 -8.15 4.39 10.62
N GLY A 142 -8.57 3.51 11.52
CA GLY A 142 -9.99 3.19 11.76
C GLY A 142 -10.72 2.76 10.49
N ASP A 143 -12.04 2.80 10.53
CA ASP A 143 -12.96 2.75 9.38
C ASP A 143 -12.70 1.64 8.35
N SER A 144 -12.80 0.38 8.81
CA SER A 144 -12.81 -0.76 7.91
C SER A 144 -13.76 -1.85 8.43
N LEU A 145 -14.49 -2.50 7.55
CA LEU A 145 -15.44 -3.56 7.92
C LEU A 145 -14.72 -4.89 8.17
N GLY A 146 -13.82 -5.27 7.30
CA GLY A 146 -13.09 -6.55 7.36
C GLY A 146 -11.76 -6.47 8.07
N GLY A 147 -11.21 -5.26 8.20
CA GLY A 147 -9.89 -5.04 8.78
C GLY A 147 -8.98 -4.22 7.87
N THR A 148 -7.77 -4.00 8.34
CA THR A 148 -6.78 -3.18 7.63
C THR A 148 -5.48 -3.94 7.47
N ILE A 149 -4.94 -3.89 6.26
CA ILE A 149 -3.60 -4.39 5.93
C ILE A 149 -2.69 -3.17 5.78
N GLN A 150 -1.72 -3.04 6.65
CA GLN A 150 -0.72 -1.97 6.59
C GLN A 150 0.61 -2.53 6.13
N ILE A 151 1.16 -1.92 5.10
CA ILE A 151 2.49 -2.22 4.58
C ILE A 151 3.40 -1.05 4.94
N VAL A 152 4.54 -1.39 5.50
CA VAL A 152 5.60 -0.43 5.79
C VAL A 152 6.77 -0.73 4.86
N SER A 153 7.15 0.25 4.08
CA SER A 153 8.31 0.15 3.19
C SER A 153 9.62 0.19 3.98
N LYS A 154 10.67 -0.38 3.41
CA LYS A 154 12.01 -0.29 4.00
C LYS A 154 12.40 1.18 4.15
N PRO A 155 12.88 1.61 5.33
CA PRO A 155 13.36 2.97 5.52
C PRO A 155 14.58 3.24 4.65
N PRO A 156 14.78 4.47 4.19
CA PRO A 156 15.97 4.84 3.46
C PRO A 156 17.20 4.69 4.38
N GLN A 157 18.26 4.17 3.83
CA GLN A 157 19.53 4.09 4.51
C GLN A 157 20.39 5.29 4.12
N PHE A 158 21.04 5.90 5.09
CA PHE A 158 21.97 7.00 4.87
C PHE A 158 23.41 6.55 5.21
N ALA A 159 24.38 7.24 4.67
CA ALA A 159 25.79 7.01 5.00
C ALA A 159 26.05 7.31 6.48
N GLY A 160 27.00 6.60 7.05
CA GLY A 160 27.44 6.82 8.42
C GLY A 160 28.20 8.14 8.61
N GLU A 161 28.59 8.42 9.84
CA GLU A 161 29.34 9.65 10.20
C GLU A 161 30.74 9.70 9.59
N ASP A 162 31.26 8.59 9.11
CA ASP A 162 32.54 8.52 8.40
C ASP A 162 32.55 9.22 7.04
N GLY A 163 31.40 9.72 6.60
CA GLY A 163 31.23 10.49 5.36
C GLY A 163 31.37 9.68 4.06
N LYS A 164 31.60 8.38 4.16
CA LYS A 164 31.69 7.52 2.98
C LYS A 164 30.32 7.29 2.41
N ALA A 165 30.17 7.44 1.09
CA ALA A 165 28.93 7.12 0.42
C ALA A 165 28.57 5.63 0.61
N LEU A 166 27.33 5.37 0.94
CA LEU A 166 26.75 4.03 0.94
C LEU A 166 26.35 3.67 -0.48
N VAL A 167 26.88 2.57 -0.98
CA VAL A 167 26.47 2.00 -2.28
C VAL A 167 26.11 0.55 -2.04
N ALA A 168 24.87 0.19 -2.32
CA ALA A 168 24.40 -1.18 -2.22
C ALA A 168 23.64 -1.55 -3.49
N ALA A 169 23.82 -2.77 -3.95
CA ALA A 169 23.06 -3.30 -5.08
C ALA A 169 22.74 -4.77 -4.81
N GLN A 170 21.57 -5.19 -5.25
CA GLN A 170 21.11 -6.57 -5.14
C GLN A 170 20.39 -6.97 -6.41
N VAL A 171 20.65 -8.17 -6.90
CA VAL A 171 19.92 -8.81 -7.99
C VAL A 171 19.50 -10.19 -7.52
N ARG A 172 18.25 -10.54 -7.77
CA ARG A 172 17.70 -11.86 -7.47
C ARG A 172 16.93 -12.37 -8.68
N GLY A 173 16.87 -13.67 -8.82
CA GLY A 173 16.08 -14.31 -9.84
C GLY A 173 15.42 -15.57 -9.31
N PHE A 174 14.33 -15.97 -9.94
CA PHE A 174 13.65 -17.23 -9.65
C PHE A 174 13.22 -17.95 -10.92
N PHE A 175 13.10 -19.24 -10.79
CA PHE A 175 12.49 -20.10 -11.78
C PHE A 175 11.64 -21.16 -11.09
N ARG A 176 10.44 -21.40 -11.64
CA ARG A 176 9.55 -22.49 -11.22
C ARG A 176 9.15 -23.28 -12.46
N SER A 177 9.25 -24.60 -12.41
CA SER A 177 8.98 -25.47 -13.55
C SER A 177 7.53 -25.39 -14.02
N ASN A 178 6.57 -25.38 -13.09
CA ASN A 178 5.16 -25.32 -13.43
C ASN A 178 4.83 -23.93 -14.01
N GLY A 179 4.26 -23.92 -15.21
CA GLY A 179 4.02 -22.72 -15.98
C GLY A 179 5.30 -22.03 -16.51
N SER A 180 6.49 -22.65 -16.34
CA SER A 180 7.78 -22.04 -16.69
C SER A 180 7.91 -20.62 -16.13
N ALA A 181 7.43 -20.43 -14.91
CA ALA A 181 7.44 -19.13 -14.26
C ALA A 181 8.88 -18.68 -13.98
N ARG A 182 9.22 -17.47 -14.42
CA ARG A 182 10.55 -16.89 -14.24
C ARG A 182 10.44 -15.40 -13.95
N GLY A 183 11.37 -14.90 -13.18
CA GLY A 183 11.44 -13.47 -12.88
C GLY A 183 12.78 -13.09 -12.31
N ALA A 184 13.01 -11.79 -12.30
CA ALA A 184 14.16 -11.18 -11.67
C ALA A 184 13.75 -9.86 -11.02
N ASP A 185 14.41 -9.53 -9.95
CA ASP A 185 14.36 -8.21 -9.33
C ASP A 185 15.78 -7.67 -9.14
N ALA A 186 15.91 -6.36 -9.23
CA ALA A 186 17.13 -5.64 -8.99
C ALA A 186 16.84 -4.41 -8.12
N SER A 187 17.70 -4.15 -7.16
CA SER A 187 17.68 -2.90 -6.39
C SER A 187 19.06 -2.28 -6.33
N ALA A 188 19.11 -0.97 -6.28
CA ALA A 188 20.31 -0.19 -6.10
C ALA A 188 20.03 0.97 -5.17
N ASP A 189 20.91 1.17 -4.19
CA ASP A 189 20.84 2.24 -3.21
C ASP A 189 22.15 3.03 -3.26
N LEU A 190 22.04 4.34 -3.36
CA LEU A 190 23.14 5.28 -3.28
C LEU A 190 22.81 6.32 -2.22
N ALA A 191 23.60 6.45 -1.20
CA ALA A 191 23.33 7.40 -0.15
C ALA A 191 24.57 8.11 0.37
N GLY A 192 24.40 9.39 0.64
CA GLY A 192 25.26 10.23 1.46
C GLY A 192 24.66 10.42 2.84
N GLN A 193 25.20 11.38 3.60
CA GLN A 193 24.74 11.66 4.96
C GLN A 193 23.33 12.30 4.99
N ALA A 194 23.01 13.16 4.03
CA ALA A 194 21.77 13.92 3.98
C ALA A 194 20.80 13.46 2.88
N PHE A 195 21.27 12.74 1.86
CA PHE A 195 20.49 12.30 0.73
C PHE A 195 20.65 10.82 0.46
N ALA A 196 19.57 10.18 0.04
CA ALA A 196 19.55 8.80 -0.42
C ALA A 196 18.69 8.66 -1.67
N LEU A 197 19.20 7.94 -2.65
CA LEU A 197 18.51 7.56 -3.87
C LEU A 197 18.41 6.04 -3.91
N SER A 198 17.20 5.53 -4.03
CA SER A 198 16.94 4.10 -4.16
C SER A 198 16.19 3.83 -5.46
N TYR A 199 16.60 2.79 -6.16
CA TYR A 199 15.90 2.24 -7.31
C TYR A 199 15.56 0.78 -7.05
N THR A 200 14.38 0.36 -7.46
CA THR A 200 13.98 -1.04 -7.47
C THR A 200 13.22 -1.34 -8.75
N GLY A 201 13.54 -2.44 -9.38
CA GLY A 201 12.84 -2.92 -10.55
C GLY A 201 12.62 -4.42 -10.45
N SER A 202 11.46 -4.90 -10.87
CA SER A 202 11.15 -6.33 -10.96
C SER A 202 10.39 -6.64 -12.23
N SER A 203 10.63 -7.84 -12.77
CA SER A 203 9.88 -8.38 -13.89
C SER A 203 9.68 -9.87 -13.67
N ALA A 204 8.47 -10.34 -13.90
CA ALA A 204 8.13 -11.75 -13.82
C ALA A 204 7.11 -12.13 -14.89
N GLN A 205 7.19 -13.37 -15.36
CA GLN A 205 6.23 -13.92 -16.31
C GLN A 205 6.07 -15.43 -16.13
N ALA A 206 4.90 -15.92 -16.47
CA ALA A 206 4.61 -17.35 -16.52
C ALA A 206 3.62 -17.66 -17.65
N ARG A 207 3.65 -18.90 -18.10
CA ARG A 207 2.58 -19.51 -18.89
C ARG A 207 1.51 -20.04 -17.92
N ASN A 208 0.40 -20.53 -18.46
CA ASN A 208 -0.57 -21.24 -17.66
C ASN A 208 0.11 -22.37 -16.87
N TYR A 209 -0.24 -22.51 -15.61
CA TYR A 209 0.23 -23.62 -14.80
C TYR A 209 -0.66 -24.86 -14.99
N ARG A 210 -0.12 -26.03 -14.62
CA ARG A 210 -0.82 -27.30 -14.71
C ARG A 210 -1.17 -27.81 -13.33
N ALA A 211 -2.37 -28.36 -13.20
CA ALA A 211 -2.80 -29.11 -12.03
C ALA A 211 -2.06 -30.47 -11.98
N GLY A 212 -2.21 -31.19 -10.87
CA GLY A 212 -1.58 -32.50 -10.73
C GLY A 212 -2.23 -33.61 -11.55
N ASP A 213 -3.46 -33.38 -12.04
CA ASP A 213 -4.23 -34.31 -12.87
C ASP A 213 -5.28 -33.52 -13.65
N ASP A 214 -5.91 -34.20 -14.63
CA ASP A 214 -6.99 -33.62 -15.42
C ASP A 214 -8.21 -33.32 -14.55
N PHE A 215 -8.65 -32.06 -14.54
CA PHE A 215 -9.82 -31.58 -13.80
C PHE A 215 -10.96 -31.14 -14.72
N LYS A 216 -10.71 -31.12 -16.03
CA LYS A 216 -11.67 -30.73 -17.08
C LYS A 216 -11.37 -31.50 -18.38
N LEU A 217 -12.30 -31.48 -19.31
CA LEU A 217 -12.03 -31.95 -20.66
C LEU A 217 -11.10 -30.95 -21.38
N ALA A 218 -10.14 -31.49 -22.14
CA ALA A 218 -9.35 -30.67 -23.06
C ALA A 218 -10.27 -30.02 -24.10
N GLY A 219 -10.02 -28.77 -24.43
CA GLY A 219 -10.90 -28.04 -25.34
C GLY A 219 -10.39 -26.66 -25.75
N PRO A 220 -11.13 -25.97 -26.61
CA PRO A 220 -10.75 -24.63 -27.05
C PRO A 220 -10.77 -23.64 -25.89
N ALA A 221 -9.75 -22.77 -25.82
CA ALA A 221 -9.74 -21.65 -24.93
C ALA A 221 -10.79 -20.61 -25.32
N ALA A 222 -11.25 -19.84 -24.35
CA ALA A 222 -12.19 -18.75 -24.60
C ALA A 222 -11.65 -17.77 -25.65
N LEU A 223 -12.54 -17.20 -26.44
CA LEU A 223 -12.20 -16.21 -27.47
C LEU A 223 -11.20 -16.70 -28.54
N GLY A 224 -11.14 -18.01 -28.81
CA GLY A 224 -10.27 -18.56 -29.86
C GLY A 224 -8.77 -18.44 -29.57
N ARG A 225 -8.39 -18.28 -28.30
CA ARG A 225 -6.97 -18.10 -27.87
C ARG A 225 -6.16 -19.40 -27.86
N GLY A 226 -6.56 -20.43 -28.54
CA GLY A 226 -5.88 -21.71 -28.64
C GLY A 226 -6.63 -22.85 -27.95
N TRP A 227 -5.89 -23.88 -27.57
CA TRP A 227 -6.38 -25.11 -26.96
C TRP A 227 -5.84 -25.23 -25.54
N LEU A 228 -6.64 -25.67 -24.60
CA LEU A 228 -6.25 -25.94 -23.22
C LEU A 228 -6.33 -27.45 -22.98
N ASP A 229 -5.27 -28.02 -22.39
CA ASP A 229 -5.24 -29.39 -21.95
C ASP A 229 -6.13 -29.60 -20.72
N GLY A 230 -6.43 -30.85 -20.38
CA GLY A 230 -7.29 -31.20 -19.25
C GLY A 230 -6.77 -30.75 -17.90
N ASP A 231 -5.46 -30.75 -17.74
CA ASP A 231 -4.72 -30.32 -16.54
C ASP A 231 -4.32 -28.83 -16.56
N GLU A 232 -4.49 -28.14 -17.69
CA GLU A 232 -4.06 -26.75 -17.84
C GLU A 232 -5.06 -25.77 -17.25
N VAL A 233 -4.63 -24.93 -16.32
CA VAL A 233 -5.44 -23.88 -15.71
C VAL A 233 -5.39 -22.64 -16.57
N GLY A 234 -6.44 -22.43 -17.37
CA GLY A 234 -6.58 -21.28 -18.27
C GLY A 234 -6.58 -19.96 -17.50
N SER A 235 -6.09 -18.90 -18.16
CA SER A 235 -6.01 -17.54 -17.60
C SER A 235 -5.09 -17.41 -16.36
N SER A 236 -4.21 -18.37 -16.12
CA SER A 236 -3.22 -18.29 -15.06
C SER A 236 -1.85 -17.81 -15.54
N ALA A 237 -1.68 -17.60 -16.85
CA ALA A 237 -0.50 -16.96 -17.42
C ALA A 237 -0.46 -15.48 -17.01
N TYR A 238 0.74 -14.96 -16.71
CA TYR A 238 0.91 -13.58 -16.33
C TYR A 238 2.22 -12.98 -16.85
N LYS A 239 2.25 -11.66 -16.92
CA LYS A 239 3.45 -10.85 -17.05
C LYS A 239 3.29 -9.63 -16.15
N THR A 240 4.29 -9.38 -15.30
CA THR A 240 4.30 -8.22 -14.42
C THR A 240 5.63 -7.49 -14.49
N GLU A 241 5.58 -6.17 -14.41
CA GLU A 241 6.74 -5.29 -14.38
C GLU A 241 6.49 -4.17 -13.37
N ASN A 242 7.39 -4.03 -12.39
CA ASN A 242 7.32 -2.97 -11.39
C ASN A 242 8.64 -2.21 -11.37
N GLN A 243 8.55 -0.90 -11.21
CA GLN A 243 9.71 -0.02 -11.07
C GLN A 243 9.38 1.06 -10.06
N GLU A 244 10.33 1.38 -9.22
CA GLU A 244 10.20 2.44 -8.21
C GLU A 244 11.52 3.18 -8.05
N ILE A 245 11.45 4.50 -8.02
CA ILE A 245 12.54 5.40 -7.64
C ILE A 245 12.09 6.15 -6.41
N THR A 246 12.94 6.16 -5.39
CA THR A 246 12.72 6.93 -4.17
C THR A 246 13.90 7.85 -3.93
N LEU A 247 13.64 9.16 -3.84
CA LEU A 247 14.59 10.17 -3.39
C LEU A 247 14.24 10.54 -1.95
N SER A 248 15.21 10.45 -1.05
CA SER A 248 15.05 10.77 0.36
C SER A 248 16.04 11.85 0.78
N GLY A 249 15.57 12.81 1.55
CA GLY A 249 16.40 13.88 2.12
C GLY A 249 16.19 13.95 3.63
N LYS A 250 17.29 14.01 4.40
CA LYS A 250 17.28 14.20 5.84
C LYS A 250 17.61 15.67 6.13
N LEU A 251 16.68 16.36 6.77
CA LEU A 251 16.81 17.74 7.18
C LEU A 251 16.57 17.83 8.69
N ASP A 252 17.61 17.89 9.48
CA ASP A 252 17.57 17.82 10.94
C ASP A 252 16.79 16.57 11.41
N ARG A 253 15.65 16.79 12.06
CA ARG A 253 14.74 15.74 12.52
C ARG A 253 13.66 15.33 11.51
N HIS A 254 13.64 15.96 10.34
CA HIS A 254 12.66 15.70 9.32
C HIS A 254 13.24 14.79 8.23
N LEU A 255 12.42 13.84 7.77
CA LEU A 255 12.68 13.01 6.61
C LEU A 255 11.69 13.38 5.51
N LEU A 256 12.21 13.81 4.38
CA LEU A 256 11.42 14.09 3.19
C LEU A 256 11.66 12.96 2.19
N GLN A 257 10.59 12.43 1.61
CA GLN A 257 10.67 11.39 0.59
C GLN A 257 9.80 11.75 -0.60
N LEU A 258 10.38 11.62 -1.78
CA LEU A 258 9.67 11.63 -3.06
C LEU A 258 9.77 10.22 -3.64
N LYS A 259 8.63 9.55 -3.79
CA LYS A 259 8.53 8.20 -4.32
C LYS A 259 7.74 8.23 -5.63
N ILE A 260 8.31 7.67 -6.67
CA ILE A 260 7.67 7.52 -7.99
C ILE A 260 7.75 6.04 -8.36
N GLY A 261 6.60 5.44 -8.54
CA GLY A 261 6.48 4.03 -8.90
C GLY A 261 5.62 3.82 -10.14
N ARG A 262 5.91 2.76 -10.85
CA ARG A 262 5.09 2.21 -11.93
C ARG A 262 4.93 0.72 -11.69
N ALA A 263 3.70 0.28 -11.67
CA ALA A 263 3.33 -1.14 -11.66
C ALA A 263 2.52 -1.46 -12.93
N HIS A 264 2.81 -2.60 -13.53
CA HIS A 264 2.10 -3.14 -14.68
C HIS A 264 1.90 -4.63 -14.48
N VAL A 265 0.64 -5.06 -14.52
CA VAL A 265 0.23 -6.47 -14.35
C VAL A 265 -0.59 -6.90 -15.55
#